data_12abceff10a4b919d7b3f3f14c2d3df3
#
_entry.id   12abceff10a4b919d7b3f3f14c2d3df3
#
_cell.length_a   1.000
_cell.length_b   1.000
_cell.length_c   1.000
_cell.angle_alpha   90.00
_cell.angle_beta   90.00
_cell.angle_gamma   90.00
#
_symmetry.space_group_name_H-M   'P 1'
#
loop_
_entity.id
_entity.type
_entity.pdbx_description
1 polymer ?
#
loop_
_entity_poly.entity_id
_entity_poly.type
_entity_poly.pdbx_seq_one_letter_code
_entity_poly.pdbx_strand_id
1 'polypeptide(L)'
;MSASAVITGSGLYTPKEAISNEELVTSFNAWVDLFNTEHSEDIAKGEIEAKTHSSAEFIEKASGIKSRYVINKAGILDPHRMVPEIPERSNEEPSVMCEIACQAAGASARRVRYWR
;
A
#
# COMPACT_ATOMS: atom_id res chain seq x y z
N MET A 1 1.45 -37.19 25.09
CA MET A 1 2.34 -36.95 23.92
C MET A 1 2.35 -35.47 23.60
N SER A 2 3.48 -34.84 23.54
CA SER A 2 3.63 -33.48 23.03
C SER A 2 3.96 -33.55 21.55
N ALA A 3 3.22 -32.79 20.73
CA ALA A 3 3.56 -32.59 19.34
C ALA A 3 4.53 -31.40 19.23
N SER A 4 5.61 -31.54 18.49
CA SER A 4 6.52 -30.45 18.16
C SER A 4 6.35 -30.03 16.70
N ALA A 5 6.37 -28.74 16.45
CA ALA A 5 6.35 -28.18 15.11
C ALA A 5 7.64 -27.41 14.85
N VAL A 6 8.15 -27.50 13.64
CA VAL A 6 9.35 -26.78 13.21
C VAL A 6 9.07 -25.98 11.95
N ILE A 7 9.74 -24.83 11.82
CA ILE A 7 9.71 -24.04 10.59
C ILE A 7 10.68 -24.67 9.60
N THR A 8 10.18 -25.22 8.49
CA THR A 8 10.97 -25.90 7.47
C THR A 8 11.28 -25.04 6.25
N GLY A 9 10.70 -23.85 6.16
CA GLY A 9 10.95 -22.91 5.08
C GLY A 9 10.27 -21.58 5.31
N SER A 10 10.69 -20.58 4.57
CA SER A 10 10.09 -19.25 4.55
C SER A 10 10.04 -18.72 3.12
N GLY A 11 9.06 -17.89 2.82
CA GLY A 11 8.92 -17.27 1.51
C GLY A 11 8.42 -15.85 1.65
N LEU A 12 8.78 -15.02 0.66
CA LEU A 12 8.43 -13.62 0.60
C LEU A 12 7.86 -13.30 -0.77
N TYR A 13 6.79 -12.54 -0.78
CA TYR A 13 6.29 -11.88 -1.99
C TYR A 13 6.42 -10.37 -1.81
N THR A 14 7.02 -9.72 -2.80
CA THR A 14 7.14 -8.27 -2.87
C THR A 14 6.47 -7.80 -4.15
N PRO A 15 5.48 -6.89 -4.09
CA PRO A 15 4.90 -6.27 -5.28
C PRO A 15 5.97 -5.62 -6.16
N LYS A 16 5.71 -5.53 -7.46
CA LYS A 16 6.69 -5.02 -8.43
C LYS A 16 6.83 -3.51 -8.42
N GLU A 17 5.76 -2.80 -8.06
CA GLU A 17 5.72 -1.35 -8.05
C GLU A 17 6.12 -0.80 -6.68
N ALA A 18 6.79 0.34 -6.66
CA ALA A 18 7.18 1.03 -5.44
C ALA A 18 6.82 2.52 -5.52
N ILE A 19 6.44 3.08 -4.39
CA ILE A 19 6.14 4.52 -4.23
C ILE A 19 7.12 5.10 -3.23
N SER A 20 7.82 6.18 -3.61
CA SER A 20 8.64 6.98 -2.70
C SER A 20 7.77 7.90 -1.84
N ASN A 21 8.36 8.44 -0.76
CA ASN A 21 7.66 9.43 0.05
C ASN A 21 7.35 10.70 -0.76
N GLU A 22 8.25 11.12 -1.65
CA GLU A 22 8.07 12.30 -2.51
C GLU A 22 6.87 12.12 -3.46
N GLU A 23 6.76 10.97 -4.11
CA GLU A 23 5.62 10.66 -4.98
C GLU A 23 4.30 10.65 -4.22
N LEU A 24 4.29 10.01 -3.04
CA LEU A 24 3.09 9.93 -2.21
C LEU A 24 2.65 11.30 -1.70
N VAL A 25 3.59 12.12 -1.24
CA VAL A 25 3.32 13.48 -0.74
C VAL A 25 2.83 14.39 -1.87
N THR A 26 3.39 14.28 -3.07
CA THR A 26 2.92 15.04 -4.23
C THR A 26 1.44 14.74 -4.52
N SER A 27 1.07 13.48 -4.54
CA SER A 27 -0.33 13.06 -4.74
C SER A 27 -1.23 13.51 -3.59
N PHE A 28 -0.79 13.32 -2.34
CA PHE A 28 -1.55 13.71 -1.15
C PHE A 28 -1.77 15.23 -1.11
N ASN A 29 -0.75 16.04 -1.36
CA ASN A 29 -0.88 17.50 -1.35
C ASN A 29 -1.79 17.99 -2.47
N ALA A 30 -1.78 17.37 -3.65
CA ALA A 30 -2.73 17.66 -4.71
C ALA A 30 -4.18 17.36 -4.28
N TRP A 31 -4.42 16.25 -3.57
CA TRP A 31 -5.71 15.93 -2.99
C TRP A 31 -6.12 16.98 -1.92
N VAL A 32 -5.19 17.41 -1.07
CA VAL A 32 -5.43 18.46 -0.06
C VAL A 32 -5.92 19.75 -0.72
N ASP A 33 -5.27 20.16 -1.82
CA ASP A 33 -5.65 21.37 -2.56
C ASP A 33 -7.04 21.24 -3.17
N LEU A 34 -7.35 20.08 -3.77
CA LEU A 34 -8.69 19.77 -4.30
C LEU A 34 -9.74 19.81 -3.20
N PHE A 35 -9.49 19.16 -2.07
CA PHE A 35 -10.41 19.13 -0.93
C PHE A 35 -10.69 20.54 -0.38
N ASN A 36 -9.64 21.33 -0.15
CA ASN A 36 -9.78 22.67 0.39
C ASN A 36 -10.51 23.62 -0.59
N THR A 37 -10.32 23.44 -1.88
CA THR A 37 -11.02 24.20 -2.91
C THR A 37 -12.49 23.84 -2.97
N GLU A 38 -12.81 22.55 -2.96
CA GLU A 38 -14.18 22.04 -3.01
C GLU A 38 -15.00 22.46 -1.79
N HIS A 39 -14.38 22.48 -0.60
CA HIS A 39 -15.02 22.82 0.68
C HIS A 39 -14.72 24.24 1.15
N SER A 40 -14.29 25.13 0.27
CA SER A 40 -13.86 26.49 0.62
C SER A 40 -14.92 27.31 1.38
N GLU A 41 -16.19 27.17 1.04
CA GLU A 41 -17.29 27.86 1.72
C GLU A 41 -17.52 27.34 3.15
N ASP A 42 -17.48 26.02 3.34
CA ASP A 42 -17.70 25.37 4.63
C ASP A 42 -16.50 25.60 5.57
N ILE A 43 -15.31 25.67 5.01
CA ILE A 43 -14.08 26.05 5.73
C ILE A 43 -14.17 27.51 6.20
N ALA A 44 -14.64 28.42 5.33
CA ALA A 44 -14.82 29.84 5.69
C ALA A 44 -15.88 30.03 6.80
N LYS A 45 -16.90 29.18 6.86
CA LYS A 45 -17.92 29.17 7.94
C LYS A 45 -17.43 28.50 9.22
N GLY A 46 -16.31 27.81 9.20
CA GLY A 46 -15.78 27.02 10.33
C GLY A 46 -16.50 25.68 10.56
N GLU A 47 -17.26 25.19 9.59
CA GLU A 47 -17.97 23.91 9.66
C GLU A 47 -17.06 22.72 9.35
N ILE A 48 -16.05 22.93 8.51
CA ILE A 48 -15.03 21.94 8.13
C ILE A 48 -13.64 22.54 8.38
N GLU A 49 -12.75 21.74 8.92
CA GLU A 49 -11.36 22.14 9.10
C GLU A 49 -10.56 21.91 7.80
N ALA A 50 -9.81 22.93 7.39
CA ALA A 50 -8.94 22.83 6.23
C ALA A 50 -7.87 21.74 6.42
N LYS A 51 -7.61 20.97 5.39
CA LYS A 51 -6.51 20.00 5.38
C LYS A 51 -5.18 20.70 5.16
N THR A 52 -4.12 20.15 5.74
CA THR A 52 -2.76 20.69 5.63
C THR A 52 -1.87 19.76 4.78
N HIS A 53 -0.92 20.37 4.08
CA HIS A 53 0.09 19.64 3.31
C HIS A 53 1.00 18.79 4.21
N SER A 54 1.56 17.73 3.66
CA SER A 54 2.59 16.91 4.29
C SER A 54 3.92 17.06 3.57
N SER A 55 4.98 16.45 4.11
CA SER A 55 6.30 16.43 3.51
C SER A 55 6.93 15.03 3.60
N ALA A 56 7.85 14.73 2.69
CA ALA A 56 8.60 13.47 2.70
C ALA A 56 9.44 13.32 3.97
N GLU A 57 10.03 14.40 4.44
CA GLU A 57 10.81 14.44 5.69
C GLU A 57 9.95 14.12 6.91
N PHE A 58 8.73 14.62 6.95
CA PHE A 58 7.80 14.30 8.03
C PHE A 58 7.47 12.81 8.08
N ILE A 59 7.19 12.18 6.93
CA ILE A 59 6.90 10.75 6.84
C ILE A 59 8.11 9.93 7.27
N GLU A 60 9.30 10.25 6.79
CA GLU A 60 10.53 9.55 7.15
C GLU A 60 10.84 9.69 8.64
N LYS A 61 10.72 10.89 9.20
CA LYS A 61 10.95 11.16 10.62
C LYS A 61 9.95 10.43 11.52
N ALA A 62 8.68 10.36 11.12
CA ALA A 62 7.63 9.73 11.89
C ALA A 62 7.64 8.19 11.83
N SER A 63 8.03 7.62 10.71
CA SER A 63 7.91 6.17 10.44
C SER A 63 9.22 5.45 10.16
N GLY A 64 10.29 6.16 9.79
CA GLY A 64 11.52 5.58 9.27
C GLY A 64 11.41 5.00 7.85
N ILE A 65 10.26 5.14 7.20
CA ILE A 65 9.97 4.57 5.88
C ILE A 65 10.31 5.59 4.80
N LYS A 66 11.11 5.20 3.81
CA LYS A 66 11.47 6.02 2.65
C LYS A 66 10.66 5.70 1.41
N SER A 67 10.28 4.44 1.26
CA SER A 67 9.47 3.95 0.15
C SER A 67 8.65 2.72 0.56
N ARG A 68 7.66 2.37 -0.21
CA ARG A 68 6.82 1.20 0.01
C ARG A 68 6.48 0.50 -1.28
N TYR A 69 6.40 -0.83 -1.23
CA TYR A 69 5.92 -1.61 -2.36
C TYR A 69 4.40 -1.66 -2.38
N VAL A 70 3.82 -1.54 -3.56
CA VAL A 70 2.37 -1.48 -3.75
C VAL A 70 1.93 -2.33 -4.94
N ILE A 71 0.69 -2.81 -4.91
CA ILE A 71 0.11 -3.63 -5.97
C ILE A 71 -0.24 -2.78 -7.19
N ASN A 72 -0.77 -1.58 -6.98
CA ASN A 72 -1.16 -0.67 -8.04
C ASN A 72 -0.76 0.76 -7.68
N LYS A 73 0.29 1.25 -8.31
CA LYS A 73 0.83 2.59 -8.08
C LYS A 73 -0.07 3.68 -8.65
N ALA A 74 -0.59 3.48 -9.85
CA ALA A 74 -1.35 4.50 -10.57
C ALA A 74 -2.61 4.94 -9.81
N GLY A 75 -3.39 3.99 -9.29
CA GLY A 75 -4.60 4.31 -8.51
C GLY A 75 -4.30 5.01 -7.19
N ILE A 76 -3.21 4.64 -6.53
CA ILE A 76 -2.80 5.27 -5.26
C ILE A 76 -2.33 6.71 -5.47
N LEU A 77 -1.61 6.98 -6.55
CA LEU A 77 -1.07 8.32 -6.86
C LEU A 77 -2.05 9.23 -7.57
N ASP A 78 -3.24 8.76 -7.95
CA ASP A 78 -4.30 9.60 -8.49
C ASP A 78 -4.96 10.40 -7.35
N PRO A 79 -4.87 11.74 -7.34
CA PRO A 79 -5.45 12.58 -6.29
C PRO A 79 -6.97 12.46 -6.12
N HIS A 80 -7.67 12.05 -7.18
CA HIS A 80 -9.12 11.84 -7.16
C HIS A 80 -9.53 10.47 -6.61
N ARG A 81 -8.60 9.53 -6.55
CA ARG A 81 -8.85 8.15 -6.15
C ARG A 81 -8.16 7.76 -4.85
N MET A 82 -6.85 7.92 -4.79
CA MET A 82 -5.97 7.62 -3.64
C MET A 82 -6.10 6.21 -3.05
N VAL A 83 -6.60 5.27 -3.85
CA VAL A 83 -6.70 3.85 -3.50
C VAL A 83 -6.24 3.00 -4.69
N PRO A 84 -5.71 1.79 -4.46
CA PRO A 84 -5.29 0.93 -5.56
C PRO A 84 -6.48 0.58 -6.47
N GLU A 85 -6.23 0.55 -7.76
CA GLU A 85 -7.18 0.08 -8.75
C GLU A 85 -7.04 -1.43 -8.89
N ILE A 86 -7.95 -2.16 -8.26
CA ILE A 86 -7.98 -3.62 -8.30
C ILE A 86 -9.24 -4.02 -9.07
N PRO A 87 -9.12 -4.75 -10.20
CA PRO A 87 -10.28 -5.24 -10.95
C PRO A 87 -11.18 -6.11 -10.09
N GLU A 88 -12.49 -5.99 -10.30
CA GLU A 88 -13.43 -6.92 -9.69
C GLU A 88 -13.10 -8.36 -10.11
N ARG A 89 -13.22 -9.27 -9.16
CA ARG A 89 -12.99 -10.70 -9.37
C ARG A 89 -14.29 -11.46 -9.10
N SER A 90 -14.53 -12.49 -9.89
CA SER A 90 -15.63 -13.42 -9.64
C SER A 90 -15.37 -14.25 -8.37
N ASN A 91 -16.41 -14.85 -7.82
CA ASN A 91 -16.27 -15.74 -6.65
C ASN A 91 -15.44 -17.01 -6.93
N GLU A 92 -15.21 -17.33 -8.21
CA GLU A 92 -14.41 -18.48 -8.63
C GLU A 92 -12.90 -18.15 -8.73
N GLU A 93 -12.56 -16.87 -8.81
CA GLU A 93 -11.18 -16.40 -8.86
C GLU A 93 -10.60 -16.23 -7.45
N PRO A 94 -9.31 -16.54 -7.25
CA PRO A 94 -8.67 -16.30 -5.96
C PRO A 94 -8.65 -14.80 -5.62
N SER A 95 -8.85 -14.48 -4.36
CA SER A 95 -8.70 -13.11 -3.87
C SER A 95 -7.23 -12.63 -4.02
N VAL A 96 -7.03 -11.32 -4.03
CA VAL A 96 -5.67 -10.72 -4.05
C VAL A 96 -4.82 -11.24 -2.90
N MET A 97 -5.41 -11.39 -1.71
CA MET A 97 -4.70 -11.93 -0.54
C MET A 97 -4.28 -13.38 -0.74
N CYS A 98 -5.17 -14.20 -1.31
CA CYS A 98 -4.87 -15.60 -1.64
C CYS A 98 -3.73 -15.69 -2.66
N GLU A 99 -3.75 -14.87 -3.68
CA GLU A 99 -2.73 -14.81 -4.73
C GLU A 99 -1.34 -14.44 -4.16
N ILE A 100 -1.28 -13.43 -3.31
CA ILE A 100 -0.06 -13.02 -2.60
C ILE A 100 0.46 -14.15 -1.70
N ALA A 101 -0.42 -14.78 -0.93
CA ALA A 101 -0.05 -15.89 -0.06
C ALA A 101 0.48 -17.09 -0.84
N CYS A 102 -0.14 -17.44 -1.97
CA CYS A 102 0.33 -18.52 -2.84
C CYS A 102 1.69 -18.22 -3.46
N GLN A 103 1.95 -16.99 -3.86
CA GLN A 103 3.25 -16.59 -4.40
C GLN A 103 4.36 -16.66 -3.33
N ALA A 104 4.10 -16.21 -2.12
CA ALA A 104 5.02 -16.33 -1.00
C ALA A 104 5.30 -17.81 -0.64
N ALA A 105 4.27 -18.65 -0.56
CA ALA A 105 4.39 -20.08 -0.32
C ALA A 105 5.17 -20.79 -1.45
N GLY A 106 4.93 -20.44 -2.70
CA GLY A 106 5.68 -20.96 -3.86
C GLY A 106 7.17 -20.61 -3.81
N ALA A 107 7.54 -19.46 -3.33
CA ALA A 107 8.93 -19.06 -3.10
C ALA A 107 9.59 -19.88 -1.98
N SER A 108 8.86 -20.20 -0.90
CA SER A 108 9.31 -21.11 0.16
C SER A 108 9.57 -22.51 -0.37
N ALA A 109 8.64 -23.09 -1.11
CA ALA A 109 8.75 -24.42 -1.70
C ALA A 109 9.94 -24.55 -2.66
N ARG A 110 10.26 -23.51 -3.43
CA ARG A 110 11.43 -23.47 -4.30
C ARG A 110 12.74 -23.47 -3.51
N ARG A 111 12.83 -22.81 -2.40
CA ARG A 111 14.03 -22.80 -1.54
C ARG A 111 14.33 -24.17 -0.94
N VAL A 112 13.32 -24.92 -0.53
CA VAL A 112 13.48 -26.26 0.05
C VAL A 112 14.08 -27.25 -0.95
N ARG A 113 13.86 -27.09 -2.27
CA ARG A 113 14.41 -27.99 -3.30
C ARG A 113 15.93 -27.92 -3.46
N TYR A 114 16.58 -26.85 -3.00
CA TYR A 114 18.04 -26.70 -3.10
C TYR A 114 18.82 -27.34 -1.95
N TRP A 115 18.14 -27.92 -0.97
CA TRP A 115 18.75 -28.54 0.21
C TRP A 115 18.59 -30.07 0.26
N ARG A 116 18.31 -30.69 -0.86
CA ARG A 116 18.27 -32.17 -1.01
C ARG A 116 19.45 -32.67 -1.81
#